data_ba429af4ca76c0ec2e37b3826d773d1e
#
_entry.id   ba429af4ca76c0ec2e37b3826d773d1e
#
_cell.length_a   1.000
_cell.length_b   1.000
_cell.length_c   1.000
_cell.angle_alpha   90.00
_cell.angle_beta   90.00
_cell.angle_gamma   90.00
#
_symmetry.space_group_name_H-M   'P 1'
#
loop_
_entity.id
_entity.type
_entity.pdbx_description
1 polymer ?
#
loop_
_entity_poly.entity_id
_entity_poly.type
_entity_poly.pdbx_seq_one_letter_code
_entity_poly.pdbx_strand_id
1 'polypeptide(L)'
;EDDNDSKNNDDEDDNDSKNNDDEDDNDSKNNDDEDDNDSKNNDDEDEKEDAIDTDKNIPITSSYSKYDKFGIEKIYPTKTGGEEWFLNMNNIYEDKQFFPFGESDSKYSNSNLKITKNEDLTWKIESDNKSAKVRMNVYTSEGYHPEGIKTLDQSELEDTGYMQSEKDWKNTEITGYVKLNHNNIPLNEGRFTWYNRGGHHTEGQPCEGVAYKGDIFFSGDNRFAKEQWHVSYFFTDIKKNLNPIKDKWIGYKFIVFNLEKQSDPSKTVVKMESWIDYNNDGKWIKINEYTDKGKWGDSGKECDGKKDQIISWGGPIATFRWDQADDVDFKNFSVREIQSPINQ
;
A
#
# COMPACT_ATOMS: atom_id res chain seq x y z
N GLU A 1 -57.20 10.53 2.47
CA GLU A 1 -57.48 9.08 2.54
C GLU A 1 -56.37 8.35 1.84
N ASP A 2 -55.72 7.52 2.64
CA ASP A 2 -54.78 6.43 2.38
C ASP A 2 -53.28 6.80 2.31
N ASP A 3 -52.73 6.77 3.50
CA ASP A 3 -51.32 6.57 3.84
C ASP A 3 -50.78 5.26 3.26
N ASN A 4 -49.57 5.27 2.76
CA ASN A 4 -48.74 4.08 2.62
C ASN A 4 -47.29 4.38 2.95
N ASP A 5 -47.00 4.26 4.23
CA ASP A 5 -45.66 4.19 4.81
C ASP A 5 -44.95 2.93 4.34
N SER A 6 -43.88 3.07 3.58
CA SER A 6 -42.91 2.00 3.33
C SER A 6 -41.65 2.26 4.12
N LYS A 7 -41.59 1.65 5.29
CA LYS A 7 -40.34 1.50 6.06
C LYS A 7 -39.47 0.47 5.36
N ASN A 8 -38.34 0.88 4.86
CA ASN A 8 -37.25 -0.02 4.55
C ASN A 8 -36.31 -0.10 5.75
N ASN A 9 -36.35 -1.23 6.39
CA ASN A 9 -35.37 -1.66 7.38
C ASN A 9 -34.17 -2.21 6.62
N ASP A 10 -33.03 -1.55 6.73
CA ASP A 10 -31.74 -2.14 6.40
C ASP A 10 -31.20 -2.77 7.68
N ASP A 11 -31.48 -4.05 7.84
CA ASP A 11 -30.88 -4.89 8.87
C ASP A 11 -29.50 -5.31 8.40
N GLU A 12 -28.46 -4.76 9.02
CA GLU A 12 -27.10 -5.28 8.96
C GLU A 12 -27.03 -6.51 9.86
N ASP A 13 -27.05 -7.69 9.27
CA ASP A 13 -26.82 -8.95 9.96
C ASP A 13 -25.32 -9.14 10.24
N ASP A 14 -24.93 -8.82 11.46
CA ASP A 14 -23.72 -9.32 12.10
C ASP A 14 -23.91 -10.82 12.41
N ASN A 15 -23.30 -11.68 11.62
CA ASN A 15 -23.31 -13.11 11.86
C ASN A 15 -22.00 -13.55 12.51
N ASP A 16 -22.00 -13.56 13.83
CA ASP A 16 -21.02 -14.21 14.69
C ASP A 16 -21.20 -15.74 14.57
N SER A 17 -20.32 -16.40 13.85
CA SER A 17 -20.24 -17.86 13.85
C SER A 17 -19.05 -18.33 14.64
N LYS A 18 -19.29 -18.68 15.89
CA LYS A 18 -18.46 -19.58 16.68
C LYS A 18 -18.66 -20.99 16.16
N ASN A 19 -17.61 -21.69 15.82
CA ASN A 19 -17.58 -23.14 15.79
C ASN A 19 -16.32 -23.68 16.42
N ASN A 20 -16.58 -24.66 17.29
CA ASN A 20 -15.68 -25.41 18.15
C ASN A 20 -14.84 -26.41 17.38
N ASP A 21 -13.73 -26.68 18.01
CA ASP A 21 -12.92 -27.90 18.16
C ASP A 21 -13.38 -29.18 17.46
N ASP A 22 -12.43 -29.83 16.84
CA ASP A 22 -12.15 -31.27 17.10
C ASP A 22 -10.74 -31.62 16.59
N GLU A 23 -9.99 -32.20 17.53
CA GLU A 23 -8.68 -32.83 17.36
C GLU A 23 -8.82 -34.11 16.57
N ASP A 24 -7.84 -34.42 15.73
CA ASP A 24 -7.43 -35.82 15.50
C ASP A 24 -5.97 -35.92 15.06
N ASP A 25 -5.22 -36.59 15.93
CA ASP A 25 -3.86 -37.09 15.76
C ASP A 25 -3.78 -38.09 14.61
N ASN A 26 -2.73 -38.00 13.81
CA ASN A 26 -2.17 -39.22 13.24
C ASN A 26 -0.66 -39.15 12.96
N ASP A 27 0.07 -39.86 13.79
CA ASP A 27 1.47 -40.26 13.67
C ASP A 27 1.70 -41.11 12.42
N SER A 28 2.75 -40.83 11.67
CA SER A 28 3.45 -41.83 10.87
C SER A 28 4.92 -41.49 10.70
N LYS A 29 5.71 -42.20 11.47
CA LYS A 29 7.16 -42.37 11.28
C LYS A 29 7.42 -43.18 10.02
N ASN A 30 8.42 -42.84 9.26
CA ASN A 30 9.32 -43.82 8.66
C ASN A 30 10.69 -43.23 8.38
N ASN A 31 11.65 -44.09 8.71
CA ASN A 31 13.10 -43.99 8.79
C ASN A 31 13.78 -44.21 7.42
N ASP A 32 15.09 -43.83 7.46
CA ASP A 32 16.26 -44.45 6.81
C ASP A 32 16.38 -44.23 5.29
N ASP A 33 17.50 -43.88 4.74
CA ASP A 33 18.86 -44.40 4.84
C ASP A 33 19.90 -43.42 4.25
N GLU A 34 21.12 -43.58 4.76
CA GLU A 34 22.38 -42.98 4.36
C GLU A 34 22.82 -43.50 2.97
N ASP A 35 23.58 -42.69 2.23
CA ASP A 35 24.75 -43.21 1.50
C ASP A 35 25.75 -42.07 1.15
N ASP A 36 26.96 -42.29 1.64
CA ASP A 36 28.22 -41.62 1.35
C ASP A 36 28.64 -41.79 -0.12
N ASN A 37 29.22 -40.76 -0.69
CA ASN A 37 30.31 -40.98 -1.63
C ASN A 37 31.28 -39.79 -1.75
N ASP A 38 32.48 -40.06 -1.26
CA ASP A 38 33.73 -39.33 -1.43
C ASP A 38 34.17 -39.32 -2.91
N SER A 39 34.64 -38.21 -3.40
CA SER A 39 35.66 -38.17 -4.45
C SER A 39 36.45 -36.88 -4.45
N LYS A 40 37.66 -37.00 -3.94
CA LYS A 40 38.76 -36.06 -4.13
C LYS A 40 39.22 -36.08 -5.60
N ASN A 41 39.52 -34.93 -6.16
CA ASN A 41 40.67 -34.79 -7.07
C ASN A 41 41.23 -33.35 -6.97
N ASN A 42 42.51 -33.34 -6.60
CA ASN A 42 43.44 -32.22 -6.78
C ASN A 42 43.85 -32.19 -8.26
N ASP A 43 44.11 -31.01 -8.75
CA ASP A 43 45.28 -30.76 -9.60
C ASP A 43 45.60 -29.24 -9.61
N ASP A 44 46.86 -29.00 -9.37
CA ASP A 44 47.58 -27.72 -9.39
C ASP A 44 47.80 -27.23 -10.83
N GLU A 45 48.09 -25.95 -10.95
CA GLU A 45 49.08 -25.26 -11.81
C GLU A 45 48.53 -23.98 -12.42
N ASP A 46 49.08 -22.95 -12.14
CA ASP A 46 50.15 -22.04 -12.63
C ASP A 46 49.75 -20.56 -12.71
N GLU A 47 50.55 -19.83 -12.00
CA GLU A 47 50.63 -18.37 -11.99
C GLU A 47 50.89 -17.77 -13.38
N LYS A 48 50.16 -16.69 -13.71
CA LYS A 48 50.69 -15.59 -14.52
C LYS A 48 50.22 -14.27 -13.95
N GLU A 49 51.18 -13.58 -13.40
CA GLU A 49 51.10 -12.13 -13.14
C GLU A 49 50.94 -11.35 -14.47
N ASP A 50 49.86 -10.62 -14.58
CA ASP A 50 49.81 -9.49 -15.53
C ASP A 50 49.40 -8.22 -14.79
N ALA A 51 50.15 -7.19 -15.10
CA ALA A 51 50.28 -5.92 -14.44
C ALA A 51 48.93 -5.19 -14.25
N ILE A 52 48.71 -4.76 -13.03
CA ILE A 52 47.59 -3.89 -12.63
C ILE A 52 47.94 -2.46 -13.08
N ASP A 53 47.16 -1.96 -14.00
CA ASP A 53 47.08 -0.52 -14.30
C ASP A 53 46.21 0.15 -13.20
N THR A 54 46.89 0.75 -12.25
CA THR A 54 46.29 1.57 -11.19
C THR A 54 46.06 2.96 -11.71
N ASP A 55 44.87 3.25 -12.22
CA ASP A 55 44.33 4.61 -12.08
C ASP A 55 42.80 4.64 -12.39
N LYS A 56 42.10 5.18 -11.43
CA LYS A 56 40.71 5.70 -11.39
C LYS A 56 39.68 4.89 -10.59
N ASN A 57 39.94 4.79 -9.31
CA ASN A 57 38.86 4.77 -8.33
C ASN A 57 38.25 6.19 -8.26
N ILE A 58 37.28 6.46 -9.12
CA ILE A 58 36.32 7.54 -8.88
C ILE A 58 35.26 6.92 -7.98
N PRO A 59 35.15 7.31 -6.71
CA PRO A 59 34.02 6.91 -5.92
C PRO A 59 32.78 7.58 -6.55
N ILE A 60 31.93 6.79 -7.20
CA ILE A 60 30.57 7.22 -7.52
C ILE A 60 29.85 7.31 -6.18
N THR A 61 30.08 8.38 -5.46
CA THR A 61 29.15 8.83 -4.42
C THR A 61 27.96 9.39 -5.15
N SER A 62 27.00 8.52 -5.51
CA SER A 62 25.67 8.99 -5.83
C SER A 62 25.17 9.69 -4.57
N SER A 63 25.22 11.01 -4.57
CA SER A 63 24.65 11.82 -3.50
C SER A 63 23.14 11.65 -3.56
N TYR A 64 22.63 10.65 -2.85
CA TYR A 64 21.18 10.50 -2.69
C TYR A 64 20.66 11.77 -2.02
N SER A 65 19.88 12.56 -2.75
CA SER A 65 19.20 13.71 -2.14
C SER A 65 18.37 13.22 -0.96
N LYS A 66 18.57 13.85 0.21
CA LYS A 66 17.77 13.60 1.40
C LYS A 66 16.30 14.00 1.21
N TYR A 67 16.05 14.92 0.30
CA TYR A 67 14.73 15.50 0.04
C TYR A 67 14.23 15.10 -1.34
N ASP A 68 12.90 15.05 -1.46
CA ASP A 68 12.22 14.82 -2.73
C ASP A 68 12.07 16.13 -3.56
N LYS A 69 11.34 16.04 -4.67
CA LYS A 69 11.07 17.17 -5.58
C LYS A 69 10.33 18.33 -4.90
N PHE A 70 9.54 18.05 -3.88
CA PHE A 70 8.81 19.07 -3.11
C PHE A 70 9.60 19.60 -1.91
N GLY A 71 10.83 19.16 -1.71
CA GLY A 71 11.63 19.51 -0.55
C GLY A 71 11.22 18.77 0.72
N ILE A 72 10.50 17.65 0.59
CA ILE A 72 10.05 16.81 1.71
C ILE A 72 11.11 15.76 2.00
N GLU A 73 11.46 15.60 3.28
CA GLU A 73 12.43 14.59 3.71
C GLU A 73 11.95 13.17 3.36
N LYS A 74 12.81 12.41 2.69
CA LYS A 74 12.61 11.00 2.37
C LYS A 74 12.98 10.13 3.57
N ILE A 75 12.14 9.18 3.95
CA ILE A 75 12.49 8.23 5.02
C ILE A 75 13.47 7.19 4.52
N TYR A 76 13.25 6.71 3.30
CA TYR A 76 14.16 5.79 2.62
C TYR A 76 14.63 6.37 1.29
N PRO A 77 15.85 6.04 0.84
CA PRO A 77 16.33 6.43 -0.48
C PRO A 77 15.40 5.93 -1.58
N THR A 78 15.28 6.69 -2.66
CA THR A 78 14.64 6.21 -3.88
C THR A 78 15.47 5.06 -4.45
N LYS A 79 14.82 3.99 -4.89
CA LYS A 79 15.43 2.87 -5.60
C LYS A 79 16.11 3.38 -6.87
N THR A 80 17.34 2.95 -7.13
CA THR A 80 18.03 3.30 -8.38
C THR A 80 17.22 2.83 -9.58
N GLY A 81 16.84 3.75 -10.48
CA GLY A 81 15.96 3.48 -11.61
C GLY A 81 14.51 3.19 -11.24
N GLY A 82 14.13 3.38 -9.97
CA GLY A 82 12.76 3.23 -9.49
C GLY A 82 11.86 4.36 -9.97
N GLU A 83 10.58 4.09 -10.02
CA GLU A 83 9.58 5.04 -10.45
C GLU A 83 9.25 6.05 -9.34
N GLU A 84 9.06 7.30 -9.74
CA GLU A 84 8.61 8.38 -8.87
C GLU A 84 7.50 9.16 -9.57
N TRP A 85 6.41 9.38 -8.85
CA TRP A 85 5.35 10.26 -9.28
C TRP A 85 5.15 11.41 -8.29
N PHE A 86 4.91 12.60 -8.81
CA PHE A 86 4.66 13.82 -8.05
C PHE A 86 3.49 14.57 -8.65
N LEU A 87 2.47 14.86 -7.83
CA LEU A 87 1.29 15.61 -8.27
C LEU A 87 1.68 16.93 -8.94
N ASN A 88 1.11 17.21 -10.09
CA ASN A 88 1.26 18.50 -10.75
C ASN A 88 0.46 19.57 -9.99
N MET A 89 1.11 20.25 -9.05
CA MET A 89 0.47 21.28 -8.22
C MET A 89 0.00 22.50 -9.03
N ASN A 90 0.53 22.72 -10.23
CA ASN A 90 0.09 23.81 -11.09
C ASN A 90 -1.26 23.53 -11.72
N ASN A 91 -1.45 22.28 -12.19
CA ASN A 91 -2.71 21.83 -12.79
C ASN A 91 -2.86 20.32 -12.65
N ILE A 92 -3.63 19.87 -11.69
CA ILE A 92 -3.85 18.44 -11.44
C ILE A 92 -4.57 17.73 -12.59
N TYR A 93 -5.30 18.45 -13.42
CA TYR A 93 -6.02 17.87 -14.58
C TYR A 93 -5.10 17.56 -15.78
N GLU A 94 -3.89 18.08 -15.79
CA GLU A 94 -2.87 17.74 -16.80
C GLU A 94 -2.05 16.50 -16.44
N ASP A 95 -2.23 15.99 -15.24
CA ASP A 95 -1.50 14.81 -14.76
C ASP A 95 -2.16 13.54 -15.28
N LYS A 96 -1.52 12.88 -16.24
CA LYS A 96 -2.05 11.69 -16.89
C LYS A 96 -2.06 10.43 -16.02
N GLN A 97 -1.28 10.43 -14.95
CA GLN A 97 -1.20 9.32 -14.01
C GLN A 97 -2.16 9.49 -12.82
N PHE A 98 -2.77 10.65 -12.66
CA PHE A 98 -3.60 11.01 -11.52
C PHE A 98 -5.08 11.05 -11.87
N PHE A 99 -5.87 10.24 -11.19
CA PHE A 99 -7.31 10.12 -11.41
C PHE A 99 -8.06 10.32 -10.09
N PRO A 100 -8.55 11.55 -9.82
CA PRO A 100 -9.22 11.89 -8.56
C PRO A 100 -10.60 11.22 -8.37
N PHE A 101 -11.05 10.43 -9.35
CA PHE A 101 -12.39 9.85 -9.35
C PHE A 101 -12.35 8.45 -9.92
N GLY A 102 -11.80 7.49 -9.39
CA GLY A 102 -11.80 6.15 -9.95
C GLY A 102 -13.00 5.87 -10.87
N GLU A 103 -12.82 5.93 -12.18
CA GLU A 103 -13.89 6.05 -13.19
C GLU A 103 -14.86 4.89 -13.26
N SER A 104 -14.58 3.78 -12.64
CA SER A 104 -15.34 2.55 -12.86
C SER A 104 -15.95 1.94 -11.62
N ASP A 105 -15.72 2.48 -10.44
CA ASP A 105 -16.32 1.96 -9.22
C ASP A 105 -17.56 2.78 -8.85
N SER A 106 -18.65 2.60 -9.62
CA SER A 106 -19.93 3.27 -9.40
C SER A 106 -20.51 3.01 -8.00
N LYS A 107 -20.11 1.95 -7.36
CA LYS A 107 -20.53 1.58 -6.01
C LYS A 107 -19.86 2.45 -4.94
N TYR A 108 -18.67 3.01 -5.23
CA TYR A 108 -17.85 3.75 -4.26
C TYR A 108 -17.48 5.16 -4.72
N SER A 109 -17.77 5.53 -5.96
CA SER A 109 -17.55 6.89 -6.45
C SER A 109 -18.72 7.78 -6.05
N ASN A 110 -18.43 8.90 -5.40
CA ASN A 110 -19.44 9.92 -5.18
C ASN A 110 -19.37 10.91 -6.32
N SER A 111 -20.48 11.06 -7.01
CA SER A 111 -20.60 11.78 -8.26
C SER A 111 -20.42 13.32 -8.16
N ASN A 112 -20.49 13.89 -6.96
CA ASN A 112 -20.56 15.35 -6.79
C ASN A 112 -19.36 15.86 -5.98
N LEU A 113 -18.16 15.69 -6.55
CA LEU A 113 -16.95 16.30 -6.00
C LEU A 113 -16.67 17.62 -6.73
N LYS A 114 -16.43 18.67 -5.97
CA LYS A 114 -15.95 19.95 -6.47
C LYS A 114 -14.48 20.10 -6.10
N ILE A 115 -13.63 20.17 -7.13
CA ILE A 115 -12.19 20.38 -6.95
C ILE A 115 -11.86 21.81 -7.34
N THR A 116 -11.22 22.54 -6.43
CA THR A 116 -10.81 23.92 -6.64
C THR A 116 -9.39 24.15 -6.21
N LYS A 117 -8.72 25.10 -6.88
CA LYS A 117 -7.39 25.54 -6.46
C LYS A 117 -7.54 26.73 -5.52
N ASN A 118 -6.88 26.64 -4.36
CA ASN A 118 -6.87 27.71 -3.37
C ASN A 118 -5.89 28.83 -3.77
N GLU A 119 -6.02 30.01 -3.16
CA GLU A 119 -5.15 31.18 -3.40
C GLU A 119 -3.68 30.90 -3.01
N ASP A 120 -3.44 30.01 -2.04
CA ASP A 120 -2.12 29.59 -1.60
C ASP A 120 -1.51 28.45 -2.48
N LEU A 121 -2.14 28.19 -3.64
CA LEU A 121 -1.75 27.17 -4.63
C LEU A 121 -1.94 25.73 -4.16
N THR A 122 -2.57 25.50 -3.02
CA THR A 122 -3.04 24.17 -2.62
C THR A 122 -4.35 23.83 -3.33
N TRP A 123 -4.78 22.59 -3.24
CA TRP A 123 -6.01 22.12 -3.85
C TRP A 123 -7.01 21.73 -2.77
N LYS A 124 -8.29 21.87 -3.09
CA LYS A 124 -9.42 21.53 -2.22
C LYS A 124 -10.35 20.56 -2.93
N ILE A 125 -10.86 19.58 -2.19
CA ILE A 125 -12.00 18.76 -2.59
C ILE A 125 -13.13 19.01 -1.60
N GLU A 126 -14.28 19.41 -2.14
CA GLU A 126 -15.55 19.50 -1.43
C GLU A 126 -16.50 18.43 -1.95
N SER A 127 -17.23 17.77 -1.06
CA SER A 127 -18.28 16.81 -1.38
C SER A 127 -19.59 17.23 -0.74
N ASP A 128 -20.69 17.12 -1.47
CA ASP A 128 -22.04 17.33 -0.93
C ASP A 128 -22.62 16.11 -0.20
N ASN A 129 -21.93 14.97 -0.31
CA ASN A 129 -22.33 13.72 0.33
C ASN A 129 -21.61 13.53 1.67
N LYS A 130 -22.38 13.47 2.76
CA LYS A 130 -21.87 13.27 4.13
C LYS A 130 -21.14 11.94 4.34
N SER A 131 -21.43 10.96 3.51
CA SER A 131 -20.78 9.63 3.52
C SER A 131 -19.69 9.51 2.45
N ALA A 132 -19.16 10.64 1.97
CA ALA A 132 -18.21 10.66 0.88
C ALA A 132 -16.99 9.78 1.12
N LYS A 133 -16.70 8.94 0.15
CA LYS A 133 -15.44 8.22 0.00
C LYS A 133 -14.70 8.81 -1.20
N VAL A 134 -13.72 9.65 -0.95
CA VAL A 134 -12.91 10.26 -2.00
C VAL A 134 -11.70 9.39 -2.25
N ARG A 135 -11.46 9.04 -3.51
CA ARG A 135 -10.27 8.31 -3.94
C ARG A 135 -9.55 9.08 -5.03
N MET A 136 -8.25 9.08 -4.96
CA MET A 136 -7.36 9.64 -5.97
C MET A 136 -6.34 8.56 -6.31
N ASN A 137 -6.54 7.92 -7.45
CA ASN A 137 -5.67 6.86 -7.93
C ASN A 137 -4.48 7.45 -8.68
N VAL A 138 -3.32 6.88 -8.42
CA VAL A 138 -2.07 7.19 -9.12
C VAL A 138 -1.61 5.93 -9.83
N TYR A 139 -1.70 5.94 -11.16
CA TYR A 139 -1.25 4.82 -11.96
C TYR A 139 0.27 4.90 -12.17
N THR A 140 0.90 3.74 -12.38
CA THR A 140 2.29 3.70 -12.83
C THR A 140 2.44 4.32 -14.21
N SER A 141 3.65 4.57 -14.66
CA SER A 141 3.90 5.11 -16.00
C SER A 141 3.46 4.17 -17.13
N GLU A 142 3.38 2.86 -16.87
CA GLU A 142 2.82 1.88 -17.80
C GLU A 142 1.29 1.89 -17.83
N GLY A 143 0.65 2.50 -16.82
CA GLY A 143 -0.80 2.55 -16.70
C GLY A 143 -1.42 1.29 -16.11
N TYR A 144 -2.74 1.22 -16.18
CA TYR A 144 -3.53 0.10 -15.71
C TYR A 144 -4.17 -0.62 -16.90
N HIS A 145 -3.97 -1.93 -16.98
CA HIS A 145 -4.41 -2.78 -18.09
C HIS A 145 -5.31 -3.93 -17.60
N PRO A 146 -6.60 -3.67 -17.34
CA PRO A 146 -7.50 -4.69 -16.79
C PRO A 146 -7.63 -5.93 -17.69
N GLU A 147 -7.49 -5.76 -18.99
CA GLU A 147 -7.54 -6.86 -19.97
C GLU A 147 -6.32 -7.81 -19.88
N GLY A 148 -5.24 -7.40 -19.23
CA GLY A 148 -4.05 -8.24 -19.01
C GLY A 148 -4.25 -9.29 -17.92
N ILE A 149 -5.21 -9.09 -17.02
CA ILE A 149 -5.47 -9.98 -15.88
C ILE A 149 -6.58 -10.94 -16.27
N LYS A 150 -6.20 -12.08 -16.84
CA LYS A 150 -7.19 -13.04 -17.39
C LYS A 150 -7.64 -14.09 -16.40
N THR A 151 -6.78 -14.51 -15.50
CA THR A 151 -7.04 -15.52 -14.46
C THR A 151 -6.11 -15.29 -13.31
N LEU A 152 -6.62 -15.46 -12.10
CA LEU A 152 -5.84 -15.43 -10.87
C LEU A 152 -5.73 -16.85 -10.35
N ASP A 153 -5.02 -17.70 -11.08
CA ASP A 153 -4.68 -18.97 -10.48
C ASP A 153 -3.55 -18.81 -9.46
N GLN A 154 -3.43 -19.74 -8.55
CA GLN A 154 -2.51 -19.65 -7.44
C GLN A 154 -1.04 -19.64 -7.91
N SER A 155 -0.71 -20.33 -8.97
CA SER A 155 0.65 -20.39 -9.51
C SER A 155 1.05 -19.06 -10.15
N GLU A 156 0.13 -18.42 -10.84
CA GLU A 156 0.34 -17.12 -11.45
C GLU A 156 0.53 -16.03 -10.37
N LEU A 157 -0.25 -16.08 -9.29
CA LEU A 157 -0.09 -15.20 -8.14
C LEU A 157 1.21 -15.42 -7.37
N GLU A 158 1.71 -16.65 -7.31
CA GLU A 158 2.99 -16.94 -6.70
C GLU A 158 4.16 -16.36 -7.51
N ASP A 159 4.06 -16.40 -8.82
CA ASP A 159 5.11 -15.95 -9.73
C ASP A 159 5.06 -14.45 -9.99
N THR A 160 3.91 -13.90 -10.26
CA THR A 160 3.75 -12.50 -10.70
C THR A 160 2.80 -11.68 -9.82
N GLY A 161 1.85 -12.33 -9.15
CA GLY A 161 0.78 -11.65 -8.43
C GLY A 161 -0.03 -10.78 -9.38
N TYR A 162 -0.34 -9.56 -8.90
CA TYR A 162 -0.99 -8.54 -9.70
C TYR A 162 -0.03 -7.63 -10.47
N MET A 163 1.25 -7.90 -10.41
CA MET A 163 2.23 -7.12 -11.15
C MET A 163 1.98 -7.25 -12.65
N GLN A 164 1.65 -6.13 -13.28
CA GLN A 164 1.50 -6.02 -14.73
C GLN A 164 2.79 -5.59 -15.41
N SER A 165 3.64 -4.89 -14.68
CA SER A 165 4.92 -4.39 -15.16
C SER A 165 5.95 -4.31 -14.01
N GLU A 166 7.24 -4.26 -14.38
CA GLU A 166 8.33 -4.06 -13.41
C GLU A 166 8.28 -2.68 -12.74
N LYS A 167 7.50 -1.74 -13.31
CA LYS A 167 7.29 -0.40 -12.76
C LYS A 167 6.12 -0.31 -11.81
N ASP A 168 5.41 -1.41 -11.56
CA ASP A 168 4.29 -1.41 -10.62
C ASP A 168 4.75 -1.09 -9.20
N TRP A 169 3.88 -0.36 -8.48
CA TRP A 169 4.14 0.06 -7.11
C TRP A 169 4.27 -1.13 -6.16
N LYS A 170 5.49 -1.44 -5.74
CA LYS A 170 5.80 -2.58 -4.86
C LYS A 170 6.34 -2.12 -3.52
N ASN A 171 7.56 -1.60 -3.50
CA ASN A 171 8.20 -1.07 -2.30
C ASN A 171 8.12 0.45 -2.36
N THR A 172 7.21 1.05 -1.62
CA THR A 172 6.89 2.45 -1.84
C THR A 172 6.85 3.28 -0.56
N GLU A 173 7.13 4.56 -0.73
CA GLU A 173 6.80 5.63 0.18
C GLU A 173 5.73 6.50 -0.50
N ILE A 174 4.52 6.51 0.08
CA ILE A 174 3.38 7.33 -0.35
C ILE A 174 3.27 8.50 0.60
N THR A 175 3.39 9.72 0.10
CA THR A 175 3.45 10.95 0.90
C THR A 175 2.37 11.92 0.46
N GLY A 176 1.70 12.56 1.42
CA GLY A 176 0.75 13.63 1.14
C GLY A 176 0.56 14.56 2.33
N TYR A 177 0.31 15.84 2.06
CA TYR A 177 -0.15 16.79 3.05
C TYR A 177 -1.64 17.03 2.88
N VAL A 178 -2.37 16.94 3.99
CA VAL A 178 -3.83 17.15 4.02
C VAL A 178 -4.21 18.03 5.19
N LYS A 179 -5.36 18.73 5.02
CA LYS A 179 -6.00 19.48 6.09
C LYS A 179 -7.49 19.19 6.03
N LEU A 180 -8.01 18.56 7.07
CA LEU A 180 -9.43 18.35 7.26
C LEU A 180 -10.07 19.66 7.72
N ASN A 181 -10.89 20.27 6.88
CA ASN A 181 -11.63 21.49 7.22
C ASN A 181 -13.00 21.17 7.82
N HIS A 182 -13.69 20.18 7.23
CA HIS A 182 -15.01 19.77 7.73
C HIS A 182 -15.25 18.27 7.61
N ASN A 183 -15.98 17.72 8.58
CA ASN A 183 -16.50 16.37 8.61
C ASN A 183 -17.82 16.35 9.39
N ASN A 184 -18.74 15.46 9.01
CA ASN A 184 -20.08 15.39 9.57
C ASN A 184 -20.28 14.27 10.62
N ILE A 185 -19.24 13.56 10.97
CA ILE A 185 -19.27 12.37 11.83
C ILE A 185 -18.26 12.50 12.96
N PRO A 186 -18.31 11.62 13.98
CA PRO A 186 -17.29 11.58 15.02
C PRO A 186 -15.88 11.36 14.45
N LEU A 187 -14.88 12.03 15.05
CA LEU A 187 -13.50 12.04 14.53
C LEU A 187 -12.82 10.65 14.51
N ASN A 188 -13.32 9.71 15.26
CA ASN A 188 -12.83 8.33 15.29
C ASN A 188 -13.45 7.41 14.22
N GLU A 189 -14.34 7.92 13.39
CA GLU A 189 -14.99 7.17 12.32
C GLU A 189 -14.40 7.51 10.94
N GLY A 190 -14.13 8.81 10.68
CA GLY A 190 -13.50 9.24 9.44
C GLY A 190 -11.97 9.14 9.47
N ARG A 191 -11.36 9.00 8.30
CA ARG A 191 -9.91 8.79 8.19
C ARG A 191 -9.35 9.17 6.85
N PHE A 192 -8.03 9.41 6.82
CA PHE A 192 -7.19 9.35 5.62
C PHE A 192 -6.57 7.96 5.51
N THR A 193 -6.53 7.41 4.31
CA THR A 193 -5.98 6.09 4.01
C THR A 193 -5.09 6.15 2.79
N TRP A 194 -3.79 5.83 2.92
CA TRP A 194 -2.91 5.61 1.78
C TRP A 194 -2.69 4.12 1.57
N TYR A 195 -2.74 3.65 0.31
CA TYR A 195 -2.57 2.22 0.02
C TYR A 195 -2.05 1.94 -1.38
N ASN A 196 -1.52 0.74 -1.57
CA ASN A 196 -1.03 0.22 -2.84
C ASN A 196 -1.03 -1.31 -2.89
N ARG A 197 -0.42 -1.85 -3.92
CA ARG A 197 -0.22 -3.27 -4.24
C ARG A 197 -1.43 -3.98 -4.79
N GLY A 198 -2.38 -3.23 -5.35
CA GLY A 198 -3.55 -3.81 -6.00
C GLY A 198 -3.85 -3.13 -7.32
N GLY A 199 -4.80 -3.70 -8.02
CA GLY A 199 -5.44 -3.14 -9.19
C GLY A 199 -6.73 -2.39 -8.84
N HIS A 200 -7.58 -2.26 -9.82
CA HIS A 200 -8.84 -1.56 -9.70
C HIS A 200 -9.99 -2.52 -9.35
N HIS A 201 -10.84 -2.13 -8.41
CA HIS A 201 -12.05 -2.90 -8.12
C HIS A 201 -13.07 -2.69 -9.22
N THR A 202 -13.28 -3.68 -10.05
CA THR A 202 -14.34 -3.71 -11.04
C THR A 202 -15.21 -4.94 -10.86
N GLU A 203 -16.44 -4.92 -11.37
CA GLU A 203 -17.29 -6.11 -11.36
C GLU A 203 -16.68 -7.28 -12.14
N GLY A 204 -15.85 -6.97 -13.15
CA GLY A 204 -15.17 -7.97 -13.96
C GLY A 204 -13.88 -8.53 -13.35
N GLN A 205 -13.30 -7.83 -12.37
CA GLN A 205 -12.02 -8.18 -11.76
C GLN A 205 -12.03 -7.95 -10.22
N PRO A 206 -12.96 -8.57 -9.49
CA PRO A 206 -13.10 -8.31 -8.05
C PRO A 206 -11.87 -8.74 -7.25
N CYS A 207 -11.14 -9.75 -7.73
CA CYS A 207 -9.97 -10.29 -7.05
C CYS A 207 -8.72 -9.41 -7.13
N GLU A 208 -8.72 -8.35 -7.94
CA GLU A 208 -7.70 -7.31 -7.92
C GLU A 208 -7.73 -6.43 -6.66
N GLY A 209 -8.80 -6.51 -5.89
CA GLY A 209 -8.97 -5.77 -4.65
C GLY A 209 -8.11 -6.29 -3.52
N VAL A 210 -6.79 -6.27 -3.70
CA VAL A 210 -5.80 -6.55 -2.64
C VAL A 210 -5.06 -5.28 -2.33
N ALA A 211 -4.73 -5.05 -1.07
CA ALA A 211 -3.92 -3.90 -0.69
C ALA A 211 -3.36 -4.02 0.73
N TYR A 212 -2.24 -3.35 0.99
CA TYR A 212 -1.89 -2.90 2.32
C TYR A 212 -2.25 -1.42 2.45
N LYS A 213 -2.84 -1.06 3.59
CA LYS A 213 -3.36 0.28 3.86
C LYS A 213 -2.80 0.81 5.17
N GLY A 214 -2.45 2.08 5.19
CA GLY A 214 -2.18 2.84 6.39
C GLY A 214 -3.34 3.81 6.66
N ASP A 215 -4.05 3.62 7.77
CA ASP A 215 -5.15 4.47 8.20
C ASP A 215 -4.69 5.45 9.26
N ILE A 216 -5.05 6.74 9.12
CA ILE A 216 -5.00 7.73 10.18
C ILE A 216 -6.37 8.36 10.35
N PHE A 217 -7.00 8.13 11.51
CA PHE A 217 -8.31 8.67 11.84
C PHE A 217 -8.22 10.15 12.19
N PHE A 218 -9.31 10.88 12.02
CA PHE A 218 -9.35 12.31 12.36
C PHE A 218 -9.16 12.57 13.85
N SER A 219 -9.41 11.56 14.69
CA SER A 219 -9.07 11.55 16.12
C SER A 219 -7.55 11.50 16.40
N GLY A 220 -6.74 11.18 15.42
CA GLY A 220 -5.30 10.90 15.58
C GLY A 220 -4.99 9.43 15.84
N ASP A 221 -5.98 8.58 16.01
CA ASP A 221 -5.80 7.14 16.06
C ASP A 221 -5.29 6.61 14.73
N ASN A 222 -4.55 5.49 14.74
CA ASN A 222 -4.02 4.93 13.50
C ASN A 222 -3.90 3.40 13.57
N ARG A 223 -3.93 2.77 12.40
CA ARG A 223 -3.79 1.33 12.24
C ARG A 223 -3.32 0.98 10.84
N PHE A 224 -3.00 -0.30 10.64
CA PHE A 224 -2.88 -0.88 9.30
C PHE A 224 -4.08 -1.76 8.97
N ALA A 225 -4.36 -1.87 7.68
CA ALA A 225 -5.33 -2.79 7.15
C ALA A 225 -4.73 -3.58 5.99
N LYS A 226 -5.20 -4.82 5.86
CA LYS A 226 -4.95 -5.68 4.72
C LYS A 226 -6.29 -5.98 4.08
N GLU A 227 -6.42 -5.66 2.82
CA GLU A 227 -7.51 -6.11 1.98
C GLU A 227 -7.03 -7.33 1.21
N GLN A 228 -7.70 -8.45 1.41
CA GLN A 228 -7.34 -9.70 0.79
C GLN A 228 -8.46 -10.12 -0.15
N TRP A 229 -8.17 -10.06 -1.48
CA TRP A 229 -9.07 -10.54 -2.50
C TRP A 229 -10.44 -9.86 -2.56
N HIS A 230 -10.53 -8.58 -2.17
CA HIS A 230 -11.77 -7.79 -2.15
C HIS A 230 -12.94 -8.40 -1.34
N VAL A 231 -12.70 -9.47 -0.62
CA VAL A 231 -13.74 -10.18 0.14
C VAL A 231 -13.49 -10.15 1.64
N SER A 232 -12.27 -9.80 2.05
CA SER A 232 -11.87 -9.83 3.45
C SER A 232 -10.98 -8.65 3.81
N TYR A 233 -11.31 -8.02 4.93
CA TYR A 233 -10.52 -6.94 5.53
C TYR A 233 -10.00 -7.35 6.88
N PHE A 234 -8.70 -7.19 7.08
CA PHE A 234 -8.04 -7.47 8.35
C PHE A 234 -7.36 -6.21 8.85
N PHE A 235 -7.49 -5.96 10.14
CA PHE A 235 -6.98 -4.76 10.78
C PHE A 235 -5.99 -5.13 11.88
N THR A 236 -4.96 -4.29 12.07
CA THR A 236 -4.14 -4.32 13.28
C THR A 236 -4.85 -3.59 14.41
N ASP A 237 -4.37 -3.77 15.64
CA ASP A 237 -4.84 -2.99 16.77
C ASP A 237 -4.67 -1.48 16.51
N ILE A 238 -5.63 -0.71 17.01
CA ILE A 238 -5.62 0.75 16.93
C ILE A 238 -4.58 1.31 17.89
N LYS A 239 -3.66 2.13 17.37
CA LYS A 239 -2.72 2.94 18.15
C LYS A 239 -3.36 4.31 18.45
N LYS A 240 -3.38 4.69 19.74
CA LYS A 240 -3.93 5.96 20.23
C LYS A 240 -2.80 6.84 20.76
N ASN A 241 -1.98 7.37 19.88
CA ASN A 241 -0.75 8.05 20.24
C ASN A 241 -0.64 9.49 19.75
N LEU A 242 -1.70 10.03 19.13
CA LEU A 242 -1.76 11.41 18.66
C LEU A 242 -3.03 12.09 19.17
N ASN A 243 -3.02 13.43 19.17
CA ASN A 243 -4.22 14.23 19.33
C ASN A 243 -4.97 14.36 17.98
N PRO A 244 -6.24 14.83 17.99
CA PRO A 244 -7.00 15.06 16.77
C PRO A 244 -6.25 15.90 15.73
N ILE A 245 -6.44 15.57 14.45
CA ILE A 245 -5.75 16.18 13.31
C ILE A 245 -6.60 17.16 12.52
N LYS A 246 -7.83 17.44 12.96
CA LYS A 246 -8.73 18.39 12.31
C LYS A 246 -8.20 19.83 12.37
N ASP A 247 -8.57 20.65 11.38
CA ASP A 247 -8.33 22.10 11.26
C ASP A 247 -6.85 22.50 11.16
N LYS A 248 -5.96 21.56 10.85
CA LYS A 248 -4.54 21.84 10.64
C LYS A 248 -3.94 21.02 9.51
N TRP A 249 -2.90 21.53 8.90
CA TRP A 249 -2.08 20.78 7.97
C TRP A 249 -1.29 19.69 8.71
N ILE A 250 -1.36 18.49 8.20
CA ILE A 250 -0.47 17.38 8.57
C ILE A 250 0.16 16.80 7.34
N GLY A 251 1.41 16.36 7.43
CA GLY A 251 2.02 15.45 6.49
C GLY A 251 1.80 14.01 6.94
N TYR A 252 1.40 13.13 6.04
CA TYR A 252 1.26 11.71 6.33
C TYR A 252 2.02 10.88 5.30
N LYS A 253 2.79 9.89 5.79
CA LYS A 253 3.46 8.89 4.94
C LYS A 253 2.99 7.50 5.34
N PHE A 254 2.68 6.72 4.31
CA PHE A 254 2.55 5.27 4.41
C PHE A 254 3.68 4.63 3.60
N ILE A 255 4.46 3.79 4.26
CA ILE A 255 5.60 3.10 3.66
C ILE A 255 5.36 1.61 3.75
N VAL A 256 5.51 0.92 2.64
CA VAL A 256 5.37 -0.54 2.58
C VAL A 256 6.49 -1.12 1.73
N PHE A 257 7.13 -2.17 2.23
CA PHE A 257 8.24 -2.81 1.54
C PHE A 257 8.44 -4.27 1.95
N ASN A 258 8.97 -5.03 1.02
CA ASN A 258 9.39 -6.39 1.28
C ASN A 258 10.69 -6.41 2.07
N LEU A 259 10.73 -7.25 3.09
CA LEU A 259 11.96 -7.65 3.77
C LEU A 259 12.33 -9.03 3.26
N GLU A 260 13.26 -9.08 2.34
CA GLU A 260 13.79 -10.33 1.81
C GLU A 260 14.88 -10.87 2.74
N LYS A 261 14.78 -12.14 3.10
CA LYS A 261 15.90 -12.81 3.75
C LYS A 261 16.90 -13.20 2.68
N GLN A 262 18.12 -12.71 2.76
CA GLN A 262 19.19 -13.08 1.81
C GLN A 262 19.42 -14.60 1.69
N SER A 263 19.14 -15.35 2.77
CA SER A 263 19.32 -16.81 2.81
C SER A 263 18.14 -17.60 2.23
N ASP A 264 16.98 -16.99 2.07
CA ASP A 264 15.77 -17.69 1.60
C ASP A 264 14.73 -16.68 1.09
N PRO A 265 14.76 -16.34 -0.21
CA PRO A 265 13.79 -15.42 -0.82
C PRO A 265 12.33 -15.86 -0.70
N SER A 266 12.08 -17.17 -0.52
CA SER A 266 10.72 -17.70 -0.34
C SER A 266 10.09 -17.29 1.00
N LYS A 267 10.89 -16.74 1.92
CA LYS A 267 10.44 -16.25 3.23
C LYS A 267 10.32 -14.72 3.26
N THR A 268 9.88 -14.13 2.18
CA THR A 268 9.55 -12.70 2.14
C THR A 268 8.47 -12.36 3.15
N VAL A 269 8.71 -11.34 3.96
CA VAL A 269 7.71 -10.71 4.80
C VAL A 269 7.51 -9.26 4.35
N VAL A 270 6.36 -8.67 4.68
CA VAL A 270 6.07 -7.30 4.29
C VAL A 270 6.02 -6.41 5.51
N LYS A 271 6.82 -5.34 5.50
CA LYS A 271 6.81 -4.33 6.55
C LYS A 271 6.03 -3.11 6.11
N MET A 272 5.23 -2.58 7.03
CA MET A 272 4.50 -1.33 6.90
C MET A 272 4.93 -0.36 7.98
N GLU A 273 5.02 0.92 7.63
CA GLU A 273 5.29 2.01 8.55
C GLU A 273 4.38 3.21 8.26
N SER A 274 3.90 3.86 9.32
CA SER A 274 3.20 5.14 9.25
C SER A 274 4.03 6.22 9.91
N TRP A 275 4.21 7.33 9.20
CA TRP A 275 4.96 8.50 9.66
C TRP A 275 4.10 9.75 9.53
N ILE A 276 4.27 10.70 10.45
CA ILE A 276 3.55 11.96 10.45
C ILE A 276 4.47 13.16 10.63
N ASP A 277 4.23 14.21 9.86
CA ASP A 277 4.64 15.58 10.17
C ASP A 277 3.42 16.29 10.78
N TYR A 278 3.30 16.18 12.11
CA TYR A 278 2.09 16.57 12.82
C TYR A 278 1.90 18.11 12.87
N ASN A 279 2.99 18.86 12.79
CA ASN A 279 2.99 20.32 12.90
C ASN A 279 3.23 21.03 11.56
N ASN A 280 3.35 20.29 10.46
CA ASN A 280 3.72 20.83 9.16
C ASN A 280 5.03 21.65 9.23
N ASP A 281 6.02 21.13 9.99
CA ASP A 281 7.33 21.75 10.20
C ASP A 281 8.49 20.97 9.58
N GLY A 282 8.16 19.94 8.80
CA GLY A 282 9.11 19.06 8.10
C GLY A 282 9.74 17.99 8.98
N LYS A 283 9.29 17.82 10.25
CA LYS A 283 9.78 16.81 11.16
C LYS A 283 8.89 15.58 11.17
N TRP A 284 9.41 14.50 10.61
CA TRP A 284 8.70 13.24 10.50
C TRP A 284 8.92 12.36 11.72
N ILE A 285 7.84 11.85 12.29
CA ILE A 285 7.84 10.96 13.45
C ILE A 285 7.13 9.66 13.04
N LYS A 286 7.77 8.52 13.27
CA LYS A 286 7.14 7.21 13.10
C LYS A 286 6.09 6.99 14.19
N ILE A 287 4.84 6.78 13.80
CA ILE A 287 3.70 6.61 14.72
C ILE A 287 3.26 5.17 14.85
N ASN A 288 3.54 4.34 13.82
CA ASN A 288 3.18 2.92 13.84
C ASN A 288 4.08 2.12 12.91
N GLU A 289 4.24 0.83 13.21
CA GLU A 289 4.83 -0.16 12.31
C GLU A 289 4.22 -1.54 12.54
N TYR A 290 4.17 -2.33 11.50
CA TYR A 290 3.70 -3.71 11.52
C TYR A 290 4.44 -4.54 10.47
N THR A 291 4.59 -5.85 10.73
CA THR A 291 5.20 -6.78 9.77
C THR A 291 4.26 -7.97 9.57
N ASP A 292 3.75 -8.12 8.35
CA ASP A 292 3.01 -9.29 7.93
C ASP A 292 3.97 -10.46 7.69
N LYS A 293 3.80 -11.50 8.49
CA LYS A 293 4.62 -12.74 8.47
C LYS A 293 3.83 -13.96 7.99
N GLY A 294 2.68 -13.76 7.34
CA GLY A 294 1.82 -14.83 6.85
C GLY A 294 0.96 -15.49 7.92
N LYS A 295 0.55 -14.70 8.94
CA LYS A 295 -0.41 -15.13 9.99
C LYS A 295 -1.49 -14.08 10.21
N TRP A 296 -1.76 -13.31 9.18
CA TRP A 296 -2.71 -12.20 9.21
C TRP A 296 -3.48 -12.19 7.89
N GLY A 297 -4.74 -12.61 7.96
CA GLY A 297 -5.60 -12.74 6.78
C GLY A 297 -6.63 -13.85 6.92
N ASP A 298 -7.24 -14.23 5.82
CA ASP A 298 -8.23 -15.30 5.71
C ASP A 298 -7.99 -16.16 4.47
N SER A 299 -8.96 -17.02 4.16
CA SER A 299 -8.80 -18.13 3.22
C SER A 299 -8.57 -17.70 1.77
N GLY A 300 -9.06 -16.53 1.33
CA GLY A 300 -8.95 -16.09 -0.08
C GLY A 300 -9.56 -17.04 -1.12
N LYS A 301 -10.42 -17.99 -0.70
CA LYS A 301 -10.91 -19.10 -1.56
C LYS A 301 -11.64 -18.67 -2.82
N GLU A 302 -12.30 -17.53 -2.77
CA GLU A 302 -13.08 -17.03 -3.92
C GLU A 302 -12.20 -16.52 -5.07
N CYS A 303 -10.90 -16.29 -4.77
CA CYS A 303 -9.92 -15.82 -5.73
C CYS A 303 -8.71 -16.75 -5.84
N ASP A 304 -8.86 -18.03 -5.49
CA ASP A 304 -7.81 -19.04 -5.48
C ASP A 304 -6.53 -18.66 -4.71
N GLY A 305 -6.67 -17.69 -3.78
CA GLY A 305 -5.58 -17.25 -2.94
C GLY A 305 -5.28 -18.20 -1.79
N LYS A 306 -4.12 -18.03 -1.17
CA LYS A 306 -3.74 -18.77 0.04
C LYS A 306 -4.34 -18.14 1.28
N LYS A 307 -4.60 -18.97 2.29
CA LYS A 307 -4.89 -18.47 3.63
C LYS A 307 -3.74 -17.59 4.11
N ASP A 308 -4.10 -16.48 4.75
CA ASP A 308 -3.13 -15.51 5.28
C ASP A 308 -2.11 -14.99 4.23
N GLN A 309 -2.49 -14.95 2.96
CA GLN A 309 -1.63 -14.57 1.85
C GLN A 309 -0.86 -13.28 2.12
N ILE A 310 0.46 -13.33 2.08
CA ILE A 310 1.30 -12.13 2.08
C ILE A 310 1.22 -11.51 0.69
N ILE A 311 0.86 -10.22 0.60
CA ILE A 311 0.82 -9.48 -0.65
C ILE A 311 2.25 -8.96 -0.93
N SER A 312 3.13 -9.82 -1.46
CA SER A 312 4.54 -9.50 -1.70
C SER A 312 4.84 -8.92 -3.09
N TRP A 313 3.83 -8.86 -3.95
CA TRP A 313 3.90 -8.30 -5.31
C TRP A 313 3.61 -6.81 -5.35
N GLY A 314 3.84 -6.19 -6.49
CA GLY A 314 3.43 -4.82 -6.81
C GLY A 314 2.04 -4.77 -7.42
N GLY A 315 1.53 -3.56 -7.60
CA GLY A 315 0.30 -3.30 -8.32
C GLY A 315 0.36 -1.99 -9.09
N PRO A 316 -0.46 -1.83 -10.14
CA PRO A 316 -0.41 -0.66 -11.02
C PRO A 316 -0.95 0.62 -10.38
N ILE A 317 -1.60 0.53 -9.22
CA ILE A 317 -2.30 1.65 -8.59
C ILE A 317 -1.80 1.89 -7.17
N ALA A 318 -1.44 3.13 -6.87
CA ALA A 318 -1.36 3.66 -5.51
C ALA A 318 -2.53 4.62 -5.29
N THR A 319 -3.08 4.69 -4.09
CA THR A 319 -4.28 5.48 -3.83
C THR A 319 -4.15 6.33 -2.59
N PHE A 320 -4.53 7.59 -2.73
CA PHE A 320 -4.86 8.49 -1.64
C PHE A 320 -6.38 8.49 -1.46
N ARG A 321 -6.83 8.23 -0.25
CA ARG A 321 -8.26 8.13 0.04
C ARG A 321 -8.59 8.80 1.36
N TRP A 322 -9.79 9.33 1.45
CA TRP A 322 -10.42 9.65 2.73
C TRP A 322 -11.88 9.27 2.73
N ASP A 323 -12.31 8.87 3.90
CA ASP A 323 -13.69 8.51 4.17
C ASP A 323 -14.28 9.51 5.15
N GLN A 324 -15.52 9.91 4.90
CA GLN A 324 -16.31 10.69 5.82
C GLN A 324 -15.79 12.13 6.07
N ALA A 325 -15.12 12.71 5.09
CA ALA A 325 -14.73 14.11 5.05
C ALA A 325 -15.34 14.79 3.83
N ASP A 326 -15.99 15.91 4.04
CA ASP A 326 -16.68 16.67 3.00
C ASP A 326 -15.95 17.94 2.57
N ASP A 327 -14.91 18.36 3.28
CA ASP A 327 -14.04 19.48 2.90
C ASP A 327 -12.59 19.19 3.34
N VAL A 328 -11.72 18.94 2.36
CA VAL A 328 -10.32 18.63 2.56
C VAL A 328 -9.43 19.43 1.63
N ASP A 329 -8.47 20.17 2.19
CA ASP A 329 -7.37 20.73 1.42
C ASP A 329 -6.24 19.71 1.30
N PHE A 330 -5.52 19.69 0.16
CA PHE A 330 -4.40 18.80 -0.07
C PHE A 330 -3.28 19.43 -0.89
N LYS A 331 -2.06 18.93 -0.71
CA LYS A 331 -0.86 19.37 -1.45
C LYS A 331 0.26 18.33 -1.43
N ASN A 332 1.16 18.45 -2.39
CA ASN A 332 2.45 17.73 -2.42
C ASN A 332 2.29 16.21 -2.31
N PHE A 333 1.32 15.64 -3.03
CA PHE A 333 1.17 14.20 -3.10
C PHE A 333 2.28 13.60 -3.97
N SER A 334 2.88 12.53 -3.49
CA SER A 334 3.90 11.77 -4.22
C SER A 334 3.86 10.28 -3.89
N VAL A 335 4.28 9.47 -4.85
CA VAL A 335 4.54 8.05 -4.71
C VAL A 335 5.94 7.78 -5.25
N ARG A 336 6.78 7.10 -4.47
CA ARG A 336 8.15 6.77 -4.87
C ARG A 336 8.45 5.32 -4.58
N GLU A 337 9.08 4.63 -5.53
CA GLU A 337 9.74 3.38 -5.21
C GLU A 337 10.97 3.62 -4.33
N ILE A 338 11.06 2.86 -3.26
CA ILE A 338 12.16 2.96 -2.29
C ILE A 338 13.13 1.80 -2.42
N GLN A 339 14.39 2.08 -2.10
CA GLN A 339 15.35 1.03 -1.83
C GLN A 339 14.99 0.39 -0.48
N SER A 340 14.56 -0.86 -0.51
CA SER A 340 14.24 -1.59 0.72
C SER A 340 15.47 -1.67 1.62
N PRO A 341 15.32 -1.44 2.95
CA PRO A 341 16.38 -1.72 3.88
C PRO A 341 16.78 -3.20 3.81
N ILE A 342 18.06 -3.46 3.65
CA ILE A 342 18.58 -4.82 3.69
C ILE A 342 18.55 -5.26 5.16
N ASN A 343 17.91 -6.37 5.45
CA ASN A 343 18.06 -7.01 6.76
C ASN A 343 19.52 -7.45 6.93
N GLN A 344 20.24 -6.73 7.79
CA GLN A 344 21.59 -7.12 8.24
C GLN A 344 21.53 -8.34 9.15
#